data_db9a60a75f3ea1ef112703d21c7dfbbf
#
_entry.id   db9a60a75f3ea1ef112703d21c7dfbbf
#
_cell.length_a   1.000
_cell.length_b   1.000
_cell.length_c   1.000
_cell.angle_alpha   90.00
_cell.angle_beta   90.00
_cell.angle_gamma   90.00
#
_symmetry.space_group_name_H-M   'P 1'
#
loop_
_entity.id
_entity.type
_entity.pdbx_description
1 polymer ?
#
loop_
_entity_poly.entity_id
_entity_poly.type
_entity_poly.pdbx_seq_one_letter_code
_entity_poly.pdbx_strand_id
1 'polypeptide(L)'
;MKQFMDKNFLLSTPTAQKLYHEYAENMPIIDYHCHLDPKEIYEDRQFENITQVWLGGDHYKWRQMRSNGVEEKYITGNTSDREKFQKWAETLEMAIGNPLYHWSHLELKKYFGYEGYLNGDTAEEVWNLCNEKLKGMSARSLIQNSNVKLLCTTDDPADSLEWHKKIAEDDSFDVKVLPAWRPDKAMSLEKPDYLEYLTRLSSVSGIEIHSFETLIKALKNRMDFFEANGCCVSDHGLEYVMYKPASFETVEEIFAKRFKGEVITHEEELVFKTAFMVALGKEYNKKNWVMQLHYGVKRDNNKAVFNKLGPDAGIDCINNFAPSSEMADYLNALAITDELPKTILYSLNPMDNAAIGTIIGCFQDSSNIGKIQQGSAWWFNDHKTGMTDQMTSLANLGLLSNFVGMLTDSRSLSYTRHEYFRRILCELLGNWVENGEYPSDYKALEKIVKGISYNNAVRYFGFNVK
;
A
#
# COMPACT_ATOMS: atom_id res chain seq x y z
N MET A 1 -0.67 -9.04 -35.44
CA MET A 1 -0.95 -9.32 -34.02
C MET A 1 0.28 -8.87 -33.24
N LYS A 2 0.12 -8.16 -32.13
CA LYS A 2 1.27 -7.81 -31.26
C LYS A 2 1.83 -9.08 -30.63
N GLN A 3 3.15 -9.15 -30.49
CA GLN A 3 3.79 -10.22 -29.75
C GLN A 3 3.43 -10.13 -28.26
N PHE A 4 3.30 -11.28 -27.57
CA PHE A 4 3.01 -11.33 -26.15
C PHE A 4 4.14 -10.66 -25.36
N MET A 5 3.77 -9.74 -24.46
CA MET A 5 4.70 -9.03 -23.57
C MET A 5 5.91 -8.39 -24.29
N ASP A 6 5.70 -7.86 -25.52
CA ASP A 6 6.75 -7.12 -26.23
C ASP A 6 7.14 -5.83 -25.48
N LYS A 7 8.19 -5.14 -25.95
CA LYS A 7 8.65 -3.89 -25.34
C LYS A 7 7.56 -2.82 -25.23
N ASN A 8 6.55 -2.87 -26.11
CA ASN A 8 5.42 -1.95 -26.16
C ASN A 8 4.14 -2.54 -25.51
N PHE A 9 4.30 -3.54 -24.64
CA PHE A 9 3.19 -4.09 -23.86
C PHE A 9 2.41 -2.97 -23.17
N LEU A 10 1.08 -2.95 -23.32
CA LEU A 10 0.13 -1.91 -22.87
C LEU A 10 0.30 -0.53 -23.52
N LEU A 11 1.21 -0.33 -24.47
CA LEU A 11 1.45 0.94 -25.15
C LEU A 11 0.96 0.84 -26.60
N SER A 12 -0.21 1.43 -26.89
CA SER A 12 -0.87 1.27 -28.19
C SER A 12 -0.47 2.33 -29.22
N THR A 13 -0.08 3.53 -28.76
CA THR A 13 0.19 4.68 -29.62
C THR A 13 1.68 5.06 -29.64
N PRO A 14 2.17 5.71 -30.70
CA PRO A 14 3.54 6.23 -30.76
C PRO A 14 3.86 7.18 -29.58
N THR A 15 2.90 8.03 -29.22
CA THR A 15 3.06 8.96 -28.08
C THR A 15 3.19 8.20 -26.77
N ALA A 16 2.33 7.20 -26.49
CA ALA A 16 2.43 6.38 -25.30
C ALA A 16 3.80 5.68 -25.19
N GLN A 17 4.29 5.10 -26.31
CA GLN A 17 5.59 4.45 -26.38
C GLN A 17 6.73 5.42 -26.08
N LYS A 18 6.70 6.62 -26.66
CA LYS A 18 7.69 7.66 -26.40
C LYS A 18 7.67 8.10 -24.94
N LEU A 19 6.50 8.39 -24.38
CA LEU A 19 6.36 8.80 -22.99
C LEU A 19 6.93 7.75 -22.02
N TYR A 20 6.68 6.48 -22.30
CA TYR A 20 7.18 5.41 -21.47
C TYR A 20 8.69 5.25 -21.59
N HIS A 21 9.21 5.00 -22.82
CA HIS A 21 10.61 4.65 -23.01
C HIS A 21 11.59 5.81 -22.74
N GLU A 22 11.18 7.05 -23.01
CA GLU A 22 12.06 8.21 -22.82
C GLU A 22 11.94 8.82 -21.41
N TYR A 23 10.75 8.76 -20.76
CA TYR A 23 10.51 9.53 -19.56
C TYR A 23 10.11 8.72 -18.32
N ALA A 24 9.51 7.52 -18.46
CA ALA A 24 9.01 6.74 -17.34
C ALA A 24 9.84 5.50 -16.97
N GLU A 25 10.32 4.77 -17.98
CA GLU A 25 10.89 3.43 -17.84
C GLU A 25 12.04 3.38 -16.83
N ASN A 26 12.96 4.34 -16.91
CA ASN A 26 14.18 4.39 -16.10
C ASN A 26 14.05 5.27 -14.85
N MET A 27 12.85 5.80 -14.56
CA MET A 27 12.67 6.58 -13.32
C MET A 27 12.89 5.69 -12.10
N PRO A 28 13.56 6.21 -11.06
CA PRO A 28 13.69 5.49 -9.79
C PRO A 28 12.32 5.22 -9.16
N ILE A 29 12.29 4.37 -8.15
CA ILE A 29 11.08 4.03 -7.41
C ILE A 29 11.17 4.61 -5.99
N ILE A 30 10.09 5.28 -5.59
CA ILE A 30 9.73 5.55 -4.21
C ILE A 30 8.51 4.69 -3.88
N ASP A 31 8.68 3.74 -2.98
CA ASP A 31 7.58 2.92 -2.49
C ASP A 31 7.18 3.39 -1.11
N TYR A 32 6.32 4.40 -1.07
CA TYR A 32 5.96 5.09 0.17
C TYR A 32 4.96 4.32 1.06
N HIS A 33 4.58 3.11 0.66
CA HIS A 33 3.80 2.17 1.48
C HIS A 33 3.97 0.73 0.98
N CYS A 34 4.57 -0.12 1.79
CA CYS A 34 4.70 -1.56 1.56
C CYS A 34 4.63 -2.34 2.88
N HIS A 35 4.56 -3.67 2.77
CA HIS A 35 4.56 -4.61 3.90
C HIS A 35 5.79 -5.52 3.90
N LEU A 36 6.91 -5.04 3.35
CA LEU A 36 8.18 -5.78 3.41
C LEU A 36 8.67 -5.85 4.85
N ASP A 37 9.22 -7.01 5.24
CA ASP A 37 9.83 -7.19 6.55
C ASP A 37 11.24 -6.56 6.55
N PRO A 38 11.50 -5.51 7.36
CA PRO A 38 12.82 -4.90 7.43
C PRO A 38 13.91 -5.87 7.92
N LYS A 39 13.54 -6.93 8.66
CA LYS A 39 14.46 -7.98 9.05
C LYS A 39 14.98 -8.76 7.84
N GLU A 40 14.09 -9.18 6.93
CA GLU A 40 14.51 -9.86 5.69
C GLU A 40 15.45 -9.00 4.83
N ILE A 41 15.23 -7.68 4.80
CA ILE A 41 16.10 -6.73 4.11
C ILE A 41 17.46 -6.62 4.81
N TYR A 42 17.47 -6.48 6.15
CA TYR A 42 18.72 -6.39 6.90
C TYR A 42 19.57 -7.66 6.78
N GLU A 43 18.95 -8.84 6.99
CA GLU A 43 19.62 -10.13 6.90
C GLU A 43 19.97 -10.53 5.46
N ASP A 44 19.54 -9.74 4.48
CA ASP A 44 19.71 -9.98 3.04
C ASP A 44 19.30 -11.40 2.63
N ARG A 45 18.04 -11.73 2.97
CA ARG A 45 17.47 -13.08 2.83
C ARG A 45 17.71 -13.65 1.45
N GLN A 46 18.27 -14.87 1.41
CA GLN A 46 18.34 -15.70 0.23
C GLN A 46 17.09 -16.56 0.11
N PHE A 47 16.59 -16.76 -1.11
CA PHE A 47 15.43 -17.62 -1.37
C PHE A 47 15.87 -18.94 -2.00
N GLU A 48 15.38 -20.05 -1.46
CA GLU A 48 15.72 -21.38 -1.95
C GLU A 48 15.07 -21.67 -3.31
N ASN A 49 13.89 -21.09 -3.55
CA ASN A 49 13.11 -21.32 -4.76
C ASN A 49 12.07 -20.23 -5.02
N ILE A 50 11.54 -20.23 -6.24
CA ILE A 50 10.57 -19.23 -6.71
C ILE A 50 9.23 -19.28 -5.95
N THR A 51 8.84 -20.42 -5.37
CA THR A 51 7.62 -20.54 -4.58
C THR A 51 7.71 -19.66 -3.32
N GLN A 52 8.86 -19.65 -2.65
CA GLN A 52 9.07 -18.80 -1.47
C GLN A 52 8.95 -17.31 -1.83
N VAL A 53 9.43 -16.91 -3.01
CA VAL A 53 9.31 -15.52 -3.49
C VAL A 53 7.87 -15.19 -3.84
N TRP A 54 7.13 -16.09 -4.48
CA TRP A 54 5.83 -15.78 -5.07
C TRP A 54 4.62 -16.15 -4.21
N LEU A 55 4.70 -17.23 -3.44
CA LEU A 55 3.56 -17.78 -2.71
C LEU A 55 3.71 -17.68 -1.18
N GLY A 56 4.85 -17.23 -0.68
CA GLY A 56 5.16 -17.22 0.75
C GLY A 56 4.23 -16.35 1.61
N GLY A 57 3.53 -15.38 1.03
CA GLY A 57 2.61 -14.50 1.75
C GLY A 57 1.63 -13.76 0.82
N ASP A 58 1.52 -14.18 -0.42
CA ASP A 58 0.70 -13.50 -1.44
C ASP A 58 -0.72 -14.04 -1.46
N HIS A 59 -1.58 -13.45 -0.65
CA HIS A 59 -3.00 -13.81 -0.59
C HIS A 59 -3.78 -13.51 -1.89
N TYR A 60 -3.28 -12.68 -2.81
CA TYR A 60 -3.86 -12.50 -4.14
C TYR A 60 -3.77 -13.79 -4.96
N LYS A 61 -2.57 -14.41 -4.98
CA LYS A 61 -2.34 -15.67 -5.68
C LYS A 61 -3.12 -16.80 -5.03
N TRP A 62 -3.13 -16.90 -3.71
CA TRP A 62 -3.90 -17.91 -2.97
C TRP A 62 -5.39 -17.85 -3.32
N ARG A 63 -5.96 -16.67 -3.43
CA ARG A 63 -7.35 -16.46 -3.82
C ARG A 63 -7.65 -17.01 -5.21
N GLN A 64 -6.76 -16.81 -6.19
CA GLN A 64 -6.93 -17.33 -7.53
C GLN A 64 -6.78 -18.85 -7.58
N MET A 65 -5.82 -19.43 -6.83
CA MET A 65 -5.67 -20.87 -6.72
C MET A 65 -6.95 -21.53 -6.17
N ARG A 66 -7.56 -20.95 -5.13
CA ARG A 66 -8.86 -21.44 -4.62
C ARG A 66 -9.96 -21.31 -5.67
N SER A 67 -10.00 -20.20 -6.42
CA SER A 67 -10.98 -20.00 -7.50
C SER A 67 -10.83 -21.05 -8.61
N ASN A 68 -9.61 -21.57 -8.82
CA ASN A 68 -9.32 -22.65 -9.76
C ASN A 68 -9.51 -24.06 -9.15
N GLY A 69 -10.09 -24.16 -7.95
CA GLY A 69 -10.38 -25.43 -7.29
C GLY A 69 -9.17 -26.17 -6.71
N VAL A 70 -8.04 -25.46 -6.52
CA VAL A 70 -6.83 -26.05 -5.93
C VAL A 70 -7.06 -26.37 -4.45
N GLU A 71 -6.72 -27.59 -4.02
CA GLU A 71 -6.83 -27.98 -2.62
C GLU A 71 -5.89 -27.15 -1.73
N GLU A 72 -6.36 -26.80 -0.53
CA GLU A 72 -5.64 -25.93 0.40
C GLU A 72 -4.23 -26.43 0.79
N LYS A 73 -4.01 -27.76 0.75
CA LYS A 73 -2.67 -28.34 1.00
C LYS A 73 -1.60 -27.86 0.03
N TYR A 74 -1.98 -27.46 -1.21
CA TYR A 74 -1.09 -26.90 -2.22
C TYR A 74 -1.02 -25.36 -2.18
N ILE A 75 -1.77 -24.70 -1.33
CA ILE A 75 -1.81 -23.23 -1.20
C ILE A 75 -1.06 -22.81 0.06
N THR A 76 -1.65 -23.04 1.23
CA THR A 76 -1.07 -22.68 2.54
C THR A 76 -0.63 -23.92 3.34
N GLY A 77 -0.95 -25.13 2.89
CA GLY A 77 -0.58 -26.37 3.56
C GLY A 77 0.89 -26.79 3.35
N ASN A 78 1.19 -28.03 3.66
CA ASN A 78 2.55 -28.55 3.83
C ASN A 78 3.07 -29.41 2.65
N THR A 79 2.46 -29.33 1.46
CA THR A 79 3.04 -29.94 0.26
C THR A 79 4.34 -29.24 -0.13
N SER A 80 5.16 -29.89 -0.96
CA SER A 80 6.44 -29.33 -1.40
C SER A 80 6.24 -28.03 -2.20
N ASP A 81 7.22 -27.13 -2.13
CA ASP A 81 7.23 -25.89 -2.89
C ASP A 81 7.12 -26.12 -4.40
N ARG A 82 7.71 -27.22 -4.90
CA ARG A 82 7.60 -27.61 -6.31
C ARG A 82 6.15 -27.94 -6.71
N GLU A 83 5.41 -28.69 -5.86
CA GLU A 83 4.00 -29.00 -6.11
C GLU A 83 3.12 -27.75 -6.05
N LYS A 84 3.38 -26.85 -5.10
CA LYS A 84 2.69 -25.55 -5.01
C LYS A 84 2.92 -24.73 -6.28
N PHE A 85 4.15 -24.67 -6.77
CA PHE A 85 4.49 -23.96 -7.99
C PHE A 85 3.76 -24.54 -9.22
N GLN A 86 3.69 -25.88 -9.33
CA GLN A 86 2.93 -26.52 -10.40
C GLN A 86 1.46 -26.08 -10.38
N LYS A 87 0.83 -26.08 -9.20
CA LYS A 87 -0.56 -25.66 -9.05
C LYS A 87 -0.77 -24.17 -9.31
N TRP A 88 0.22 -23.34 -9.01
CA TRP A 88 0.21 -21.95 -9.40
C TRP A 88 0.32 -21.78 -10.93
N ALA A 89 1.21 -22.50 -11.59
CA ALA A 89 1.38 -22.44 -13.04
C ALA A 89 0.10 -22.83 -13.79
N GLU A 90 -0.55 -23.95 -13.37
CA GLU A 90 -1.85 -24.40 -13.88
C GLU A 90 -2.97 -23.34 -13.62
N THR A 91 -2.92 -22.65 -12.49
CA THR A 91 -3.87 -21.58 -12.16
C THR A 91 -3.62 -20.34 -13.01
N LEU A 92 -2.35 -19.96 -13.18
CA LEU A 92 -1.97 -18.77 -13.95
C LEU A 92 -2.43 -18.86 -15.42
N GLU A 93 -2.33 -20.04 -16.02
CA GLU A 93 -2.82 -20.30 -17.37
C GLU A 93 -4.30 -19.94 -17.54
N MET A 94 -5.10 -20.11 -16.49
CA MET A 94 -6.53 -19.81 -16.49
C MET A 94 -6.83 -18.34 -16.15
N ALA A 95 -5.83 -17.55 -15.81
CA ALA A 95 -5.99 -16.18 -15.29
C ALA A 95 -6.08 -15.12 -16.41
N ILE A 96 -6.78 -15.40 -17.50
CA ILE A 96 -6.99 -14.43 -18.60
C ILE A 96 -7.68 -13.16 -18.09
N GLY A 97 -7.09 -12.00 -18.36
CA GLY A 97 -7.62 -10.69 -17.92
C GLY A 97 -7.28 -10.32 -16.47
N ASN A 98 -6.71 -11.24 -15.68
CA ASN A 98 -6.28 -10.96 -14.31
C ASN A 98 -4.88 -10.31 -14.31
N PRO A 99 -4.63 -9.27 -13.50
CA PRO A 99 -3.33 -8.60 -13.42
C PRO A 99 -2.19 -9.54 -13.01
N LEU A 100 -2.46 -10.59 -12.24
CA LEU A 100 -1.44 -11.58 -11.83
C LEU A 100 -0.82 -12.29 -13.03
N TYR A 101 -1.57 -12.47 -14.13
CA TYR A 101 -1.02 -12.99 -15.38
C TYR A 101 0.05 -12.06 -15.94
N HIS A 102 -0.24 -10.76 -15.98
CA HIS A 102 0.70 -9.76 -16.46
C HIS A 102 1.90 -9.60 -15.54
N TRP A 103 1.66 -9.48 -14.23
CA TRP A 103 2.75 -9.26 -13.25
C TRP A 103 3.71 -10.45 -13.22
N SER A 104 3.21 -11.68 -13.17
CA SER A 104 4.06 -12.88 -13.16
C SER A 104 4.95 -12.96 -14.41
N HIS A 105 4.42 -12.63 -15.59
CA HIS A 105 5.20 -12.64 -16.83
C HIS A 105 6.16 -11.45 -16.93
N LEU A 106 5.81 -10.26 -16.39
CA LEU A 106 6.75 -9.15 -16.27
C LEU A 106 7.91 -9.52 -15.34
N GLU A 107 7.64 -10.19 -14.22
CA GLU A 107 8.65 -10.68 -13.30
C GLU A 107 9.57 -11.72 -13.96
N LEU A 108 9.00 -12.71 -14.63
CA LEU A 108 9.76 -13.72 -15.37
C LEU A 108 10.68 -13.10 -16.41
N LYS A 109 10.20 -12.12 -17.16
CA LYS A 109 10.99 -11.41 -18.15
C LYS A 109 12.08 -10.55 -17.51
N LYS A 110 11.72 -9.73 -16.53
CA LYS A 110 12.62 -8.72 -15.95
C LYS A 110 13.74 -9.33 -15.10
N TYR A 111 13.39 -10.24 -14.20
CA TYR A 111 14.34 -10.80 -13.23
C TYR A 111 14.97 -12.11 -13.69
N PHE A 112 14.23 -12.90 -14.46
CA PHE A 112 14.66 -14.24 -14.85
C PHE A 112 15.02 -14.38 -16.34
N GLY A 113 14.75 -13.35 -17.17
CA GLY A 113 15.05 -13.38 -18.60
C GLY A 113 14.24 -14.41 -19.38
N TYR A 114 13.08 -14.81 -18.87
CA TYR A 114 12.17 -15.76 -19.53
C TYR A 114 11.16 -15.02 -20.40
N GLU A 115 11.16 -15.27 -21.68
CA GLU A 115 10.28 -14.61 -22.65
C GLU A 115 9.08 -15.48 -23.10
N GLY A 116 8.99 -16.72 -22.58
CA GLY A 116 7.86 -17.59 -22.79
C GLY A 116 6.64 -17.24 -21.91
N TYR A 117 5.74 -18.18 -21.79
CA TYR A 117 4.60 -18.05 -20.88
C TYR A 117 4.53 -19.24 -19.93
N LEU A 118 4.19 -18.97 -18.68
CA LEU A 118 4.08 -19.97 -17.62
C LEU A 118 2.69 -20.61 -17.65
N ASN A 119 2.69 -21.94 -17.75
CA ASN A 119 1.52 -22.80 -17.67
C ASN A 119 1.89 -24.15 -17.05
N GLY A 120 0.93 -25.09 -16.99
CA GLY A 120 1.17 -26.41 -16.44
C GLY A 120 2.29 -27.19 -17.14
N ASP A 121 2.44 -27.06 -18.45
CA ASP A 121 3.43 -27.76 -19.27
C ASP A 121 4.83 -27.17 -19.16
N THR A 122 4.94 -25.84 -19.00
CA THR A 122 6.23 -25.12 -18.89
C THR A 122 6.70 -24.95 -17.45
N ALA A 123 5.93 -25.39 -16.47
CA ALA A 123 6.23 -25.21 -15.05
C ALA A 123 7.59 -25.77 -14.63
N GLU A 124 8.01 -26.92 -15.16
CA GLU A 124 9.31 -27.53 -14.84
C GLU A 124 10.48 -26.69 -15.37
N GLU A 125 10.38 -26.26 -16.62
CA GLU A 125 11.39 -25.39 -17.26
C GLU A 125 11.56 -24.08 -16.47
N VAL A 126 10.44 -23.39 -16.17
CA VAL A 126 10.45 -22.11 -15.44
C VAL A 126 10.94 -22.28 -14.02
N TRP A 127 10.54 -23.37 -13.33
CA TRP A 127 11.05 -23.69 -12.00
C TRP A 127 12.58 -23.81 -11.98
N ASN A 128 13.13 -24.59 -12.90
CA ASN A 128 14.57 -24.80 -12.96
C ASN A 128 15.33 -23.51 -13.31
N LEU A 129 14.84 -22.75 -14.28
CA LEU A 129 15.42 -21.46 -14.68
C LEU A 129 15.41 -20.46 -13.53
N CYS A 130 14.26 -20.27 -12.88
CA CYS A 130 14.13 -19.31 -11.78
C CYS A 130 15.02 -19.67 -10.59
N ASN A 131 15.04 -20.93 -10.19
CA ASN A 131 15.82 -21.38 -9.05
C ASN A 131 17.34 -21.30 -9.31
N GLU A 132 17.78 -21.50 -10.53
CA GLU A 132 19.18 -21.28 -10.90
C GLU A 132 19.57 -19.79 -10.78
N LYS A 133 18.70 -18.89 -11.25
CA LYS A 133 18.91 -17.44 -11.16
C LYS A 133 18.86 -16.94 -9.71
N LEU A 134 17.97 -17.50 -8.89
CA LEU A 134 17.82 -17.12 -7.47
C LEU A 134 19.08 -17.40 -6.64
N LYS A 135 19.96 -18.29 -7.04
CA LYS A 135 21.26 -18.49 -6.35
C LYS A 135 22.13 -17.24 -6.30
N GLY A 136 21.92 -16.30 -7.23
CA GLY A 136 22.63 -15.01 -7.28
C GLY A 136 21.75 -13.83 -6.87
N MET A 137 20.59 -14.05 -6.29
CA MET A 137 19.63 -13.01 -5.92
C MET A 137 19.28 -13.10 -4.43
N SER A 138 19.20 -11.94 -3.79
CA SER A 138 18.81 -11.78 -2.40
C SER A 138 17.73 -10.71 -2.28
N ALA A 139 17.16 -10.51 -1.10
CA ALA A 139 16.19 -9.48 -0.81
C ALA A 139 16.71 -8.10 -1.23
N ARG A 140 17.97 -7.73 -0.85
CA ARG A 140 18.57 -6.46 -1.22
C ARG A 140 18.82 -6.34 -2.72
N SER A 141 19.31 -7.39 -3.36
CA SER A 141 19.60 -7.37 -4.80
C SER A 141 18.32 -7.19 -5.63
N LEU A 142 17.20 -7.79 -5.25
CA LEU A 142 15.90 -7.62 -5.91
C LEU A 142 15.40 -6.16 -5.80
N ILE A 143 15.55 -5.54 -4.63
CA ILE A 143 15.20 -4.14 -4.39
C ILE A 143 16.09 -3.21 -5.23
N GLN A 144 17.40 -3.39 -5.20
CA GLN A 144 18.38 -2.56 -5.93
C GLN A 144 18.24 -2.71 -7.46
N ASN A 145 18.06 -3.94 -7.96
CA ASN A 145 17.85 -4.22 -9.38
C ASN A 145 16.54 -3.61 -9.91
N SER A 146 15.63 -3.27 -9.03
CA SER A 146 14.38 -2.58 -9.37
C SER A 146 14.53 -1.06 -9.40
N ASN A 147 15.73 -0.51 -9.11
CA ASN A 147 15.99 0.92 -9.01
C ASN A 147 15.15 1.62 -7.93
N VAL A 148 14.90 0.94 -6.80
CA VAL A 148 14.27 1.53 -5.62
C VAL A 148 15.26 2.44 -4.91
N LYS A 149 14.84 3.65 -4.55
CA LYS A 149 15.65 4.61 -3.77
C LYS A 149 15.20 4.72 -2.33
N LEU A 150 13.92 4.51 -2.10
CA LEU A 150 13.32 4.57 -0.78
C LEU A 150 12.08 3.67 -0.72
N LEU A 151 11.91 3.00 0.41
CA LEU A 151 10.66 2.34 0.74
C LEU A 151 10.25 2.64 2.18
N CYS A 152 8.93 2.69 2.43
CA CYS A 152 8.35 2.80 3.75
C CYS A 152 7.63 1.49 4.09
N THR A 153 8.02 0.88 5.20
CA THR A 153 7.40 -0.34 5.75
C THR A 153 6.08 -0.01 6.44
N THR A 154 5.52 -0.95 7.19
CA THR A 154 4.30 -0.73 7.99
C THR A 154 4.55 -1.23 9.39
N ASP A 155 4.63 -0.31 10.37
CA ASP A 155 5.18 -0.58 11.68
C ASP A 155 4.22 -0.17 12.81
N ASP A 156 4.14 -1.02 13.85
CA ASP A 156 3.30 -0.79 15.01
C ASP A 156 3.97 0.20 15.99
N PRO A 157 3.23 1.10 16.67
CA PRO A 157 3.76 1.98 17.70
C PRO A 157 4.64 1.31 18.75
N ALA A 158 4.40 0.06 19.05
CA ALA A 158 5.17 -0.70 20.04
C ALA A 158 6.44 -1.38 19.50
N ASP A 159 6.76 -1.21 18.20
CA ASP A 159 7.93 -1.82 17.59
C ASP A 159 9.23 -1.12 17.98
N SER A 160 10.32 -1.89 18.08
CA SER A 160 11.64 -1.39 18.48
C SER A 160 12.37 -0.63 17.36
N LEU A 161 11.96 -0.84 16.12
CA LEU A 161 12.61 -0.36 14.90
C LEU A 161 14.10 -0.76 14.79
N GLU A 162 14.48 -1.87 15.44
CA GLU A 162 15.89 -2.30 15.49
C GLU A 162 16.48 -2.57 14.09
N TRP A 163 15.67 -3.14 13.20
CA TRP A 163 16.11 -3.47 11.84
C TRP A 163 16.27 -2.21 10.98
N HIS A 164 15.38 -1.23 11.12
CA HIS A 164 15.51 0.06 10.46
C HIS A 164 16.80 0.78 10.87
N LYS A 165 17.13 0.77 12.17
CA LYS A 165 18.38 1.37 12.69
C LYS A 165 19.61 0.68 12.09
N LYS A 166 19.62 -0.66 12.12
CA LYS A 166 20.73 -1.45 11.57
C LYS A 166 20.91 -1.24 10.07
N ILE A 167 19.79 -1.13 9.31
CA ILE A 167 19.86 -0.83 7.88
C ILE A 167 20.39 0.59 7.64
N ALA A 168 19.94 1.56 8.43
CA ALA A 168 20.39 2.94 8.31
C ALA A 168 21.88 3.14 8.61
N GLU A 169 22.49 2.24 9.40
CA GLU A 169 23.92 2.21 9.74
C GLU A 169 24.75 1.40 8.75
N ASP A 170 24.14 0.73 7.78
CA ASP A 170 24.80 -0.16 6.82
C ASP A 170 25.08 0.55 5.49
N ASP A 171 26.29 1.07 5.33
CA ASP A 171 26.75 1.76 4.11
C ASP A 171 26.78 0.86 2.86
N SER A 172 26.65 -0.45 3.01
CA SER A 172 26.64 -1.38 1.87
C SER A 172 25.30 -1.43 1.13
N PHE A 173 24.24 -0.83 1.70
CA PHE A 173 22.91 -0.80 1.12
C PHE A 173 22.42 0.65 0.99
N ASP A 174 22.35 1.15 -0.23
CA ASP A 174 22.06 2.56 -0.56
C ASP A 174 20.57 2.90 -0.62
N VAL A 175 19.67 1.91 -0.43
CA VAL A 175 18.22 2.12 -0.41
C VAL A 175 17.78 2.51 0.99
N LYS A 176 17.03 3.60 1.10
CA LYS A 176 16.45 4.02 2.39
C LYS A 176 15.25 3.18 2.75
N VAL A 177 15.27 2.58 3.94
CA VAL A 177 14.15 1.84 4.52
C VAL A 177 13.65 2.61 5.73
N LEU A 178 12.49 3.25 5.61
CA LEU A 178 11.91 4.10 6.65
C LEU A 178 10.71 3.42 7.28
N PRO A 179 10.49 3.58 8.60
CA PRO A 179 9.27 3.11 9.22
C PRO A 179 8.08 3.99 8.82
N ALA A 180 6.90 3.39 8.66
CA ALA A 180 5.63 4.10 8.62
C ALA A 180 4.79 3.77 9.86
N TRP A 181 4.15 4.78 10.39
CA TRP A 181 3.38 4.71 11.63
C TRP A 181 1.99 4.14 11.42
N ARG A 182 1.69 2.94 11.94
CA ARG A 182 0.36 2.31 11.86
C ARG A 182 -0.20 1.96 13.23
N PRO A 183 -0.97 2.86 13.86
CA PRO A 183 -1.45 2.70 15.23
C PRO A 183 -2.79 1.95 15.34
N ASP A 184 -3.19 1.16 14.36
CA ASP A 184 -4.51 0.53 14.26
C ASP A 184 -4.84 -0.36 15.48
N LYS A 185 -3.84 -1.02 16.08
CA LYS A 185 -4.05 -1.81 17.30
C LYS A 185 -4.42 -0.94 18.50
N ALA A 186 -3.83 0.26 18.60
CA ALA A 186 -4.17 1.22 19.65
C ALA A 186 -5.57 1.82 19.49
N MET A 187 -6.10 1.79 18.26
CA MET A 187 -7.44 2.25 17.92
C MET A 187 -8.52 1.17 18.10
N SER A 188 -8.13 -0.10 18.14
CA SER A 188 -9.06 -1.24 18.12
C SER A 188 -9.55 -1.63 19.53
N LEU A 189 -10.20 -0.68 20.22
CA LEU A 189 -10.70 -0.80 21.59
C LEU A 189 -11.59 -2.03 21.80
N GLU A 190 -12.31 -2.46 20.78
CA GLU A 190 -13.26 -3.57 20.81
C GLU A 190 -12.58 -4.95 20.82
N LYS A 191 -11.30 -5.04 20.48
CA LYS A 191 -10.59 -6.31 20.32
C LYS A 191 -10.30 -6.98 21.68
N PRO A 192 -10.37 -8.33 21.76
CA PRO A 192 -10.13 -9.05 23.01
C PRO A 192 -8.75 -8.81 23.64
N ASP A 193 -7.73 -8.69 22.80
CA ASP A 193 -6.30 -8.52 23.15
C ASP A 193 -5.89 -7.07 23.39
N TYR A 194 -6.82 -6.13 23.39
CA TYR A 194 -6.54 -4.69 23.49
C TYR A 194 -5.76 -4.31 24.76
N LEU A 195 -6.15 -4.84 25.93
CA LEU A 195 -5.45 -4.53 27.19
C LEU A 195 -4.03 -5.09 27.26
N GLU A 196 -3.80 -6.24 26.65
CA GLU A 196 -2.45 -6.79 26.49
C GLU A 196 -1.59 -5.87 25.62
N TYR A 197 -2.16 -5.39 24.53
CA TYR A 197 -1.51 -4.41 23.66
C TYR A 197 -1.18 -3.11 24.41
N LEU A 198 -2.10 -2.56 25.21
CA LEU A 198 -1.84 -1.37 26.02
C LEU A 198 -0.71 -1.59 27.04
N THR A 199 -0.62 -2.77 27.62
CA THR A 199 0.48 -3.14 28.53
C THR A 199 1.83 -3.09 27.80
N ARG A 200 1.90 -3.65 26.59
CA ARG A 200 3.09 -3.58 25.74
C ARG A 200 3.44 -2.13 25.37
N LEU A 201 2.46 -1.34 24.94
CA LEU A 201 2.65 0.06 24.57
C LEU A 201 3.10 0.91 25.77
N SER A 202 2.53 0.68 26.98
CA SER A 202 2.98 1.31 28.22
C SER A 202 4.45 1.02 28.50
N SER A 203 4.86 -0.25 28.35
CA SER A 203 6.25 -0.67 28.60
C SER A 203 7.24 0.04 27.67
N VAL A 204 6.94 0.13 26.37
CA VAL A 204 7.88 0.72 25.39
C VAL A 204 7.86 2.26 25.39
N SER A 205 6.76 2.88 25.81
CA SER A 205 6.64 4.34 25.92
C SER A 205 7.11 4.88 27.28
N GLY A 206 7.21 4.03 28.28
CA GLY A 206 7.47 4.44 29.67
C GLY A 206 6.32 5.23 30.31
N ILE A 207 5.12 5.16 29.73
CA ILE A 207 3.92 5.88 30.18
C ILE A 207 2.85 4.86 30.54
N GLU A 208 2.39 4.87 31.81
CA GLU A 208 1.27 4.03 32.24
C GLU A 208 -0.02 4.50 31.58
N ILE A 209 -0.68 3.59 30.83
CA ILE A 209 -1.91 3.88 30.11
C ILE A 209 -3.11 3.40 30.93
N HIS A 210 -3.91 4.36 31.41
CA HIS A 210 -5.12 4.12 32.20
C HIS A 210 -6.29 5.04 31.82
N SER A 211 -6.08 5.98 30.88
CA SER A 211 -7.06 6.91 30.36
C SER A 211 -6.81 7.17 28.87
N PHE A 212 -7.78 7.72 28.16
CA PHE A 212 -7.59 8.16 26.78
C PHE A 212 -6.46 9.20 26.66
N GLU A 213 -6.41 10.14 27.62
CA GLU A 213 -5.33 11.14 27.68
C GLU A 213 -3.95 10.49 27.75
N THR A 214 -3.77 9.51 28.64
CA THR A 214 -2.48 8.81 28.79
C THR A 214 -2.15 7.91 27.59
N LEU A 215 -3.15 7.35 26.91
CA LEU A 215 -2.96 6.66 25.63
C LEU A 215 -2.38 7.61 24.58
N ILE A 216 -3.01 8.77 24.36
CA ILE A 216 -2.52 9.76 23.40
C ILE A 216 -1.12 10.24 23.78
N LYS A 217 -0.83 10.44 25.06
CA LYS A 217 0.52 10.81 25.53
C LYS A 217 1.56 9.73 25.23
N ALA A 218 1.22 8.46 25.42
CA ALA A 218 2.10 7.33 25.11
C ALA A 218 2.37 7.25 23.59
N LEU A 219 1.33 7.43 22.77
CA LEU A 219 1.47 7.43 21.32
C LEU A 219 2.34 8.62 20.83
N LYS A 220 2.18 9.81 21.39
CA LYS A 220 3.03 10.98 21.05
C LYS A 220 4.49 10.71 21.38
N ASN A 221 4.79 10.12 22.54
CA ASN A 221 6.16 9.70 22.88
C ASN A 221 6.71 8.71 21.83
N ARG A 222 5.89 7.76 21.38
CA ARG A 222 6.30 6.80 20.34
C ARG A 222 6.43 7.45 18.95
N MET A 223 5.60 8.44 18.64
CA MET A 223 5.76 9.22 17.39
C MET A 223 7.09 9.97 17.37
N ASP A 224 7.53 10.54 18.51
CA ASP A 224 8.85 11.20 18.60
C ASP A 224 9.99 10.18 18.34
N PHE A 225 9.85 8.98 18.87
CA PHE A 225 10.79 7.88 18.62
C PHE A 225 10.80 7.46 17.12
N PHE A 226 9.64 7.35 16.48
CA PHE A 226 9.52 7.03 15.07
C PHE A 226 10.12 8.13 14.19
N GLU A 227 9.83 9.39 14.48
CA GLU A 227 10.39 10.55 13.79
C GLU A 227 11.92 10.58 13.85
N ALA A 228 12.49 10.30 15.04
CA ALA A 228 13.94 10.18 15.21
C ALA A 228 14.57 9.05 14.38
N ASN A 229 13.77 8.08 13.92
CA ASN A 229 14.16 7.01 13.01
C ASN A 229 13.72 7.24 11.54
N GLY A 230 13.34 8.47 11.20
CA GLY A 230 13.06 8.88 9.82
C GLY A 230 11.60 8.70 9.38
N CYS A 231 10.68 8.34 10.27
CA CYS A 231 9.26 8.29 9.95
C CYS A 231 8.73 9.68 9.59
N CYS A 232 7.99 9.78 8.50
CA CYS A 232 7.29 10.99 8.06
C CYS A 232 5.89 10.70 7.48
N VAL A 233 5.40 9.48 7.68
CA VAL A 233 4.13 9.01 7.13
C VAL A 233 3.40 8.14 8.13
N SER A 234 2.09 8.34 8.23
CA SER A 234 1.19 7.43 8.93
C SER A 234 0.34 6.65 7.93
N ASP A 235 -0.16 5.51 8.38
CA ASP A 235 -1.07 4.65 7.65
C ASP A 235 -2.18 4.14 8.57
N HIS A 236 -3.39 4.05 8.05
CA HIS A 236 -4.56 3.53 8.76
C HIS A 236 -5.37 2.62 7.84
N GLY A 237 -5.70 1.41 8.33
CA GLY A 237 -6.61 0.49 7.67
C GLY A 237 -8.00 0.53 8.30
N LEU A 238 -8.92 1.25 7.68
CA LEU A 238 -10.24 1.54 8.20
C LEU A 238 -11.33 0.75 7.44
N GLU A 239 -12.43 0.42 8.11
CA GLU A 239 -13.62 -0.05 7.40
C GLU A 239 -14.21 1.07 6.53
N TYR A 240 -14.31 2.28 7.08
CA TYR A 240 -14.59 3.54 6.41
C TYR A 240 -14.04 4.70 7.26
N VAL A 241 -13.98 5.90 6.72
CA VAL A 241 -13.55 7.09 7.50
C VAL A 241 -14.75 7.59 8.30
N MET A 242 -14.80 7.19 9.57
CA MET A 242 -15.90 7.49 10.48
C MET A 242 -15.78 8.89 11.11
N TYR A 243 -16.93 9.49 11.45
CA TYR A 243 -16.98 10.70 12.24
C TYR A 243 -18.20 10.73 13.17
N LYS A 244 -17.97 10.41 14.43
CA LYS A 244 -18.96 10.42 15.52
C LYS A 244 -18.39 11.19 16.71
N PRO A 245 -18.42 12.56 16.65
CA PRO A 245 -17.82 13.38 17.70
C PRO A 245 -18.58 13.27 19.03
N ALA A 246 -17.85 13.34 20.14
CA ALA A 246 -18.39 13.39 21.50
C ALA A 246 -17.50 14.27 22.38
N SER A 247 -17.96 14.56 23.61
CA SER A 247 -17.14 15.27 24.57
C SER A 247 -15.94 14.44 25.02
N PHE A 248 -14.90 15.09 25.51
CA PHE A 248 -13.72 14.40 26.05
C PHE A 248 -14.09 13.47 27.21
N GLU A 249 -14.99 13.92 28.07
CA GLU A 249 -15.50 13.12 29.22
C GLU A 249 -16.17 11.83 28.74
N THR A 250 -17.00 11.90 27.69
CA THR A 250 -17.63 10.71 27.10
C THR A 250 -16.59 9.73 26.55
N VAL A 251 -15.56 10.23 25.89
CA VAL A 251 -14.46 9.38 25.36
C VAL A 251 -13.71 8.69 26.50
N GLU A 252 -13.42 9.40 27.58
CA GLU A 252 -12.79 8.84 28.78
C GLU A 252 -13.68 7.78 29.46
N GLU A 253 -14.98 7.99 29.54
CA GLU A 253 -15.92 7.02 30.09
C GLU A 253 -15.95 5.74 29.24
N ILE A 254 -15.98 5.87 27.90
CA ILE A 254 -15.91 4.72 26.97
C ILE A 254 -14.60 3.97 27.14
N PHE A 255 -13.47 4.67 27.20
CA PHE A 255 -12.17 4.05 27.41
C PHE A 255 -12.10 3.29 28.74
N ALA A 256 -12.61 3.90 29.83
CA ALA A 256 -12.64 3.30 31.15
C ALA A 256 -13.47 2.00 31.22
N LYS A 257 -14.52 1.85 30.41
CA LYS A 257 -15.29 0.60 30.32
C LYS A 257 -14.43 -0.60 30.00
N ARG A 258 -13.41 -0.41 29.13
CA ARG A 258 -12.52 -1.50 28.73
C ARG A 258 -11.73 -2.08 29.88
N PHE A 259 -11.28 -1.26 30.84
CA PHE A 259 -10.57 -1.70 32.03
C PHE A 259 -11.50 -2.39 33.06
N LYS A 260 -12.80 -2.09 33.01
CA LYS A 260 -13.81 -2.71 33.85
C LYS A 260 -14.33 -4.03 33.26
N GLY A 261 -13.90 -4.41 32.08
CA GLY A 261 -14.42 -5.61 31.36
C GLY A 261 -15.84 -5.44 30.86
N GLU A 262 -16.32 -4.21 30.74
CA GLU A 262 -17.64 -3.91 30.17
C GLU A 262 -17.65 -4.05 28.66
N VAL A 263 -18.83 -4.33 28.10
CA VAL A 263 -19.01 -4.43 26.63
C VAL A 263 -18.97 -3.04 26.01
N ILE A 264 -18.17 -2.89 24.97
CA ILE A 264 -18.15 -1.70 24.12
C ILE A 264 -19.15 -1.88 23.00
N THR A 265 -20.13 -1.00 22.89
CA THR A 265 -21.08 -1.00 21.78
C THR A 265 -20.43 -0.49 20.51
N HIS A 266 -21.00 -0.81 19.35
CA HIS A 266 -20.48 -0.32 18.06
C HIS A 266 -20.48 1.23 17.99
N GLU A 267 -21.48 1.89 18.57
CA GLU A 267 -21.52 3.36 18.58
C GLU A 267 -20.39 3.95 19.45
N GLU A 268 -20.13 3.36 20.62
CA GLU A 268 -19.00 3.76 21.47
C GLU A 268 -17.65 3.51 20.80
N GLU A 269 -17.52 2.42 20.05
CA GLU A 269 -16.35 2.14 19.21
C GLU A 269 -16.11 3.27 18.20
N LEU A 270 -17.15 3.70 17.48
CA LEU A 270 -17.05 4.78 16.49
C LEU A 270 -16.71 6.13 17.14
N VAL A 271 -17.27 6.43 18.29
CA VAL A 271 -16.94 7.64 19.09
C VAL A 271 -15.47 7.64 19.48
N PHE A 272 -14.98 6.52 20.05
CA PHE A 272 -13.58 6.39 20.44
C PHE A 272 -12.64 6.51 19.24
N LYS A 273 -12.91 5.79 18.16
CA LYS A 273 -12.11 5.84 16.93
C LYS A 273 -12.07 7.24 16.33
N THR A 274 -13.18 7.96 16.35
CA THR A 274 -13.23 9.36 15.89
C THR A 274 -12.32 10.25 16.72
N ALA A 275 -12.42 10.17 18.06
CA ALA A 275 -11.57 10.97 18.96
C ALA A 275 -10.09 10.64 18.78
N PHE A 276 -9.76 9.35 18.63
CA PHE A 276 -8.43 8.86 18.37
C PHE A 276 -7.85 9.42 17.06
N MET A 277 -8.60 9.29 15.97
CA MET A 277 -8.18 9.76 14.65
C MET A 277 -8.01 11.28 14.59
N VAL A 278 -8.90 12.04 15.23
CA VAL A 278 -8.78 13.51 15.31
C VAL A 278 -7.54 13.89 16.13
N ALA A 279 -7.31 13.25 17.28
CA ALA A 279 -6.15 13.55 18.12
C ALA A 279 -4.83 13.27 17.38
N LEU A 280 -4.72 12.13 16.71
CA LEU A 280 -3.51 11.79 15.95
C LEU A 280 -3.36 12.61 14.67
N GLY A 281 -4.44 12.91 13.95
CA GLY A 281 -4.41 13.78 12.77
C GLY A 281 -3.78 15.14 13.07
N LYS A 282 -4.10 15.74 14.23
CA LYS A 282 -3.47 16.98 14.71
C LYS A 282 -1.97 16.81 14.98
N GLU A 283 -1.56 15.68 15.55
CA GLU A 283 -0.13 15.41 15.79
C GLU A 283 0.62 15.16 14.47
N TYR A 284 -0.01 14.50 13.49
CA TYR A 284 0.59 14.35 12.15
C TYR A 284 0.83 15.71 11.48
N ASN A 285 -0.11 16.66 11.61
CA ASN A 285 0.07 18.02 11.09
C ASN A 285 1.25 18.72 11.75
N LYS A 286 1.37 18.66 13.10
CA LYS A 286 2.48 19.26 13.86
C LYS A 286 3.84 18.72 13.44
N LYS A 287 3.91 17.42 13.11
CA LYS A 287 5.13 16.75 12.64
C LYS A 287 5.37 16.87 11.14
N ASN A 288 4.45 17.51 10.42
CA ASN A 288 4.46 17.56 8.94
C ASN A 288 4.47 16.18 8.28
N TRP A 289 3.90 15.17 8.95
CA TRP A 289 3.72 13.83 8.41
C TRP A 289 2.59 13.79 7.40
N VAL A 290 2.65 12.85 6.47
CA VAL A 290 1.56 12.53 5.56
C VAL A 290 0.66 11.50 6.21
N MET A 291 -0.64 11.77 6.28
CA MET A 291 -1.65 10.82 6.75
C MET A 291 -2.20 10.00 5.58
N GLN A 292 -2.07 8.69 5.62
CA GLN A 292 -2.67 7.78 4.65
C GLN A 292 -3.88 7.08 5.26
N LEU A 293 -5.02 7.14 4.58
CA LEU A 293 -6.28 6.52 5.01
C LEU A 293 -6.71 5.48 3.97
N HIS A 294 -6.42 4.21 4.25
CA HIS A 294 -6.89 3.07 3.47
C HIS A 294 -8.22 2.60 4.03
N TYR A 295 -9.28 2.58 3.23
CA TYR A 295 -10.62 2.20 3.68
C TYR A 295 -11.41 1.41 2.64
N GLY A 296 -12.58 0.92 3.02
CA GLY A 296 -13.50 0.22 2.13
C GLY A 296 -13.26 -1.30 2.06
N VAL A 297 -12.65 -1.89 3.09
CA VAL A 297 -12.48 -3.35 3.18
C VAL A 297 -13.46 -3.95 4.18
N LYS A 298 -14.09 -5.04 3.80
CA LYS A 298 -14.78 -5.94 4.74
C LYS A 298 -13.93 -7.19 4.93
N ARG A 299 -13.44 -7.35 6.16
CA ARG A 299 -12.45 -8.39 6.47
C ARG A 299 -13.09 -9.71 6.89
N ASP A 300 -12.33 -10.78 6.66
CA ASP A 300 -12.57 -12.13 7.21
C ASP A 300 -13.98 -12.68 6.94
N ASN A 301 -14.47 -12.54 5.70
CA ASN A 301 -15.86 -12.86 5.35
C ASN A 301 -16.18 -14.35 5.46
N ASN A 302 -15.21 -15.23 5.14
CA ASN A 302 -15.39 -16.67 5.30
C ASN A 302 -14.88 -17.13 6.67
N LYS A 303 -15.77 -17.17 7.66
CA LYS A 303 -15.41 -17.54 9.04
C LYS A 303 -14.86 -18.96 9.18
N ALA A 304 -15.29 -19.90 8.33
CA ALA A 304 -14.77 -21.26 8.35
C ALA A 304 -13.29 -21.32 7.90
N VAL A 305 -12.91 -20.50 6.92
CA VAL A 305 -11.51 -20.36 6.49
C VAL A 305 -10.71 -19.57 7.51
N PHE A 306 -11.24 -18.46 8.03
CA PHE A 306 -10.60 -17.67 9.06
C PHE A 306 -10.25 -18.50 10.31
N ASN A 307 -11.16 -19.33 10.81
CA ASN A 307 -10.92 -20.18 11.96
C ASN A 307 -9.79 -21.21 11.75
N LYS A 308 -9.44 -21.53 10.49
CA LYS A 308 -8.37 -22.47 10.16
C LYS A 308 -7.05 -21.79 9.83
N LEU A 309 -7.09 -20.63 9.17
CA LEU A 309 -5.92 -20.00 8.57
C LEU A 309 -5.57 -18.63 9.19
N GLY A 310 -6.49 -18.03 9.96
CA GLY A 310 -6.31 -16.69 10.50
C GLY A 310 -6.59 -15.57 9.49
N PRO A 311 -6.15 -14.34 9.82
CA PRO A 311 -6.31 -13.17 8.96
C PRO A 311 -5.41 -13.24 7.72
N ASP A 312 -5.63 -12.32 6.77
CA ASP A 312 -4.84 -12.19 5.53
C ASP A 312 -4.80 -13.46 4.67
N ALA A 313 -5.82 -14.30 4.78
CA ALA A 313 -5.92 -15.57 4.03
C ALA A 313 -6.57 -15.43 2.64
N GLY A 314 -6.80 -14.20 2.14
CA GLY A 314 -7.44 -13.93 0.85
C GLY A 314 -8.96 -14.04 0.87
N ILE A 315 -9.60 -13.83 2.02
CA ILE A 315 -11.06 -13.94 2.25
C ILE A 315 -11.75 -12.59 2.51
N ASP A 316 -11.07 -11.51 2.23
CA ASP A 316 -11.59 -10.16 2.32
C ASP A 316 -12.34 -9.75 1.05
N CYS A 317 -13.21 -8.75 1.13
CA CYS A 317 -13.91 -8.19 -0.01
C CYS A 317 -14.09 -6.67 0.11
N ILE A 318 -14.54 -6.07 -0.98
CA ILE A 318 -14.91 -4.66 -1.01
C ILE A 318 -16.14 -4.44 -0.11
N ASN A 319 -16.06 -3.40 0.74
CA ASN A 319 -17.20 -2.85 1.46
C ASN A 319 -17.76 -1.66 0.68
N ASN A 320 -19.08 -1.61 0.52
CA ASN A 320 -19.76 -0.50 -0.14
C ASN A 320 -20.39 0.51 0.85
N PHE A 321 -20.23 0.30 2.15
CA PHE A 321 -20.61 1.25 3.17
C PHE A 321 -19.43 2.17 3.50
N ALA A 322 -19.43 3.36 2.91
CA ALA A 322 -18.43 4.39 3.16
C ALA A 322 -19.08 5.77 2.95
N PRO A 323 -19.78 6.31 3.97
CA PRO A 323 -20.46 7.59 3.84
C PRO A 323 -19.46 8.73 3.65
N SER A 324 -19.46 9.32 2.46
CA SER A 324 -18.57 10.43 2.09
C SER A 324 -18.78 11.67 2.96
N SER A 325 -20.00 11.85 3.52
CA SER A 325 -20.29 12.92 4.49
C SER A 325 -19.46 12.81 5.76
N GLU A 326 -19.35 11.61 6.34
CA GLU A 326 -18.54 11.41 7.54
C GLU A 326 -17.04 11.66 7.27
N MET A 327 -16.55 11.26 6.10
CA MET A 327 -15.17 11.58 5.68
C MET A 327 -14.97 13.09 5.55
N ALA A 328 -15.89 13.80 4.92
CA ALA A 328 -15.82 15.26 4.81
C ALA A 328 -15.85 15.94 6.18
N ASP A 329 -16.71 15.47 7.10
CA ASP A 329 -16.82 15.98 8.46
C ASP A 329 -15.53 15.72 9.27
N TYR A 330 -14.90 14.54 9.11
CA TYR A 330 -13.60 14.22 9.72
C TYR A 330 -12.50 15.17 9.24
N LEU A 331 -12.38 15.37 7.94
CA LEU A 331 -11.39 16.29 7.38
C LEU A 331 -11.66 17.74 7.83
N ASN A 332 -12.93 18.13 7.88
CA ASN A 332 -13.34 19.45 8.37
C ASN A 332 -13.01 19.66 9.85
N ALA A 333 -13.14 18.63 10.69
CA ALA A 333 -12.78 18.74 12.10
C ALA A 333 -11.30 19.07 12.33
N LEU A 334 -10.44 18.68 11.42
CA LEU A 334 -9.02 19.05 11.42
C LEU A 334 -8.77 20.38 10.72
N ALA A 335 -9.49 20.67 9.63
CA ALA A 335 -9.30 21.88 8.83
C ALA A 335 -9.75 23.14 9.58
N ILE A 336 -10.85 23.09 10.32
CA ILE A 336 -11.41 24.25 11.04
C ILE A 336 -10.48 24.82 12.11
N THR A 337 -9.53 24.01 12.59
CA THR A 337 -8.50 24.40 13.56
C THR A 337 -7.12 24.61 12.90
N ASP A 338 -7.06 24.59 11.55
CA ASP A 338 -5.81 24.67 10.77
C ASP A 338 -4.81 23.55 11.12
N GLU A 339 -5.33 22.37 11.47
CA GLU A 339 -4.55 21.20 11.88
C GLU A 339 -4.70 20.01 10.91
N LEU A 340 -5.25 20.22 9.70
CA LEU A 340 -5.37 19.17 8.69
C LEU A 340 -3.99 18.87 8.06
N PRO A 341 -3.44 17.66 8.22
CA PRO A 341 -2.18 17.27 7.60
C PRO A 341 -2.31 17.04 6.08
N LYS A 342 -1.19 16.94 5.39
CA LYS A 342 -1.17 16.32 4.06
C LYS A 342 -1.81 14.94 4.15
N THR A 343 -2.81 14.66 3.31
CA THR A 343 -3.63 13.44 3.45
C THR A 343 -3.80 12.76 2.11
N ILE A 344 -3.72 11.43 2.10
CA ILE A 344 -4.00 10.58 0.94
C ILE A 344 -5.16 9.64 1.30
N LEU A 345 -6.20 9.63 0.45
CA LEU A 345 -7.41 8.82 0.62
C LEU A 345 -7.40 7.67 -0.38
N TYR A 346 -7.44 6.44 0.11
CA TYR A 346 -7.49 5.23 -0.71
C TYR A 346 -8.79 4.47 -0.43
N SER A 347 -9.66 4.36 -1.42
CA SER A 347 -10.81 3.47 -1.31
C SER A 347 -10.54 2.14 -2.01
N LEU A 348 -10.97 1.06 -1.38
CA LEU A 348 -11.03 -0.24 -2.04
C LEU A 348 -12.23 -0.35 -2.99
N ASN A 349 -13.24 0.51 -2.82
CA ASN A 349 -14.40 0.55 -3.68
C ASN A 349 -14.20 1.55 -4.84
N PRO A 350 -14.11 1.11 -6.09
CA PRO A 350 -13.92 2.01 -7.23
C PRO A 350 -15.08 2.98 -7.46
N MET A 351 -16.27 2.70 -6.90
CA MET A 351 -17.40 3.61 -6.95
C MET A 351 -17.17 4.90 -6.16
N ASP A 352 -16.21 4.93 -5.24
CA ASP A 352 -15.88 6.10 -4.45
C ASP A 352 -14.98 7.10 -5.19
N ASN A 353 -14.43 6.77 -6.36
CA ASN A 353 -13.49 7.62 -7.08
C ASN A 353 -14.00 9.06 -7.26
N ALA A 354 -15.25 9.22 -7.70
CA ALA A 354 -15.82 10.56 -7.89
C ALA A 354 -16.11 11.27 -6.55
N ALA A 355 -16.55 10.55 -5.52
CA ALA A 355 -16.78 11.12 -4.19
C ALA A 355 -15.46 11.63 -3.60
N ILE A 356 -14.39 10.83 -3.66
CA ILE A 356 -13.05 11.24 -3.23
C ILE A 356 -12.59 12.45 -4.04
N GLY A 357 -12.70 12.41 -5.37
CA GLY A 357 -12.29 13.48 -6.27
C GLY A 357 -12.93 14.83 -5.94
N THR A 358 -14.18 14.83 -5.51
CA THR A 358 -14.89 16.06 -5.09
C THR A 358 -14.49 16.49 -3.67
N ILE A 359 -14.35 15.56 -2.73
CA ILE A 359 -13.94 15.87 -1.34
C ILE A 359 -12.53 16.48 -1.30
N ILE A 360 -11.57 15.89 -2.00
CA ILE A 360 -10.19 16.43 -1.99
C ILE A 360 -10.14 17.87 -2.49
N GLY A 361 -11.03 18.26 -3.40
CA GLY A 361 -11.15 19.66 -3.86
C GLY A 361 -11.61 20.63 -2.78
N CYS A 362 -12.34 20.17 -1.77
CA CYS A 362 -12.84 21.01 -0.68
C CYS A 362 -11.75 21.45 0.31
N PHE A 363 -10.64 20.71 0.39
CA PHE A 363 -9.62 20.87 1.44
C PHE A 363 -8.22 21.21 0.90
N GLN A 364 -8.12 21.70 -0.34
CA GLN A 364 -6.86 22.21 -0.88
C GLN A 364 -6.56 23.60 -0.33
N ASP A 365 -5.27 23.89 -0.10
CA ASP A 365 -4.80 25.23 0.27
C ASP A 365 -3.41 25.51 -0.36
N SER A 366 -2.83 26.65 -0.03
CA SER A 366 -1.53 27.08 -0.57
C SER A 366 -0.33 26.53 0.20
N SER A 367 -0.53 25.79 1.30
CA SER A 367 0.55 25.27 2.13
C SER A 367 1.35 24.17 1.41
N ASN A 368 0.65 23.32 0.63
CA ASN A 368 1.26 22.24 -0.11
C ASN A 368 0.57 22.02 -1.46
N ILE A 369 1.36 21.79 -2.50
CA ILE A 369 0.81 21.42 -3.82
C ILE A 369 0.14 20.04 -3.71
N GLY A 370 -1.18 20.00 -3.96
CA GLY A 370 -1.97 18.79 -3.83
C GLY A 370 -1.99 18.27 -2.39
N LYS A 371 -2.32 19.13 -1.43
CA LYS A 371 -2.33 18.82 0.01
C LYS A 371 -3.14 17.58 0.31
N ILE A 372 -4.33 17.46 -0.26
CA ILE A 372 -5.17 16.28 -0.16
C ILE A 372 -5.13 15.54 -1.50
N GLN A 373 -4.79 14.26 -1.48
CA GLN A 373 -4.61 13.41 -2.64
C GLN A 373 -5.66 12.31 -2.68
N GLN A 374 -6.07 11.92 -3.87
CA GLN A 374 -6.61 10.59 -4.10
C GLN A 374 -5.44 9.64 -4.28
N GLY A 375 -5.40 8.55 -3.53
CA GLY A 375 -4.39 7.51 -3.66
C GLY A 375 -4.50 6.71 -4.95
N SER A 376 -3.47 5.94 -5.27
CA SER A 376 -3.49 5.03 -6.41
C SER A 376 -4.58 3.95 -6.26
N ALA A 377 -5.01 3.41 -7.39
CA ALA A 377 -5.85 2.21 -7.38
C ALA A 377 -5.15 1.12 -6.57
N TRP A 378 -5.82 0.64 -5.54
CA TRP A 378 -5.24 -0.17 -4.48
C TRP A 378 -5.90 -1.54 -4.40
N TRP A 379 -5.14 -2.57 -4.05
CA TRP A 379 -5.53 -3.96 -3.79
C TRP A 379 -6.40 -4.54 -4.93
N PHE A 380 -7.73 -4.66 -4.76
CA PHE A 380 -8.62 -5.21 -5.80
C PHE A 380 -8.72 -4.34 -7.05
N ASN A 381 -8.21 -3.11 -7.02
CA ASN A 381 -8.25 -2.16 -8.12
C ASN A 381 -6.89 -1.93 -8.78
N ASP A 382 -5.80 -2.56 -8.33
CA ASP A 382 -4.45 -2.36 -8.87
C ASP A 382 -4.24 -3.11 -10.20
N HIS A 383 -5.24 -3.08 -11.06
CA HIS A 383 -5.25 -3.65 -12.40
C HIS A 383 -5.49 -2.56 -13.46
N LYS A 384 -5.28 -2.90 -14.74
CA LYS A 384 -5.34 -1.94 -15.84
C LYS A 384 -6.58 -1.05 -15.79
N THR A 385 -7.78 -1.63 -15.70
CA THR A 385 -9.03 -0.86 -15.68
C THR A 385 -9.13 0.00 -14.43
N GLY A 386 -8.88 -0.55 -13.23
CA GLY A 386 -8.95 0.20 -11.98
C GLY A 386 -7.98 1.37 -11.93
N MET A 387 -6.73 1.19 -12.41
CA MET A 387 -5.74 2.28 -12.49
C MET A 387 -6.17 3.34 -13.51
N THR A 388 -6.68 2.93 -14.67
CA THR A 388 -7.16 3.86 -15.70
C THR A 388 -8.35 4.68 -15.18
N ASP A 389 -9.33 4.03 -14.55
CA ASP A 389 -10.54 4.67 -14.04
C ASP A 389 -10.21 5.64 -12.90
N GLN A 390 -9.33 5.25 -11.97
CA GLN A 390 -8.87 6.12 -10.87
C GLN A 390 -8.17 7.37 -11.41
N MET A 391 -7.19 7.21 -12.31
CA MET A 391 -6.46 8.35 -12.88
C MET A 391 -7.35 9.25 -13.74
N THR A 392 -8.31 8.67 -14.49
CA THR A 392 -9.28 9.43 -15.29
C THR A 392 -10.22 10.23 -14.38
N SER A 393 -10.73 9.62 -13.32
CA SER A 393 -11.56 10.31 -12.33
C SER A 393 -10.81 11.47 -11.66
N LEU A 394 -9.54 11.22 -11.25
CA LEU A 394 -8.70 12.27 -10.67
C LEU A 394 -8.41 13.40 -11.67
N ALA A 395 -8.16 13.09 -12.94
CA ALA A 395 -7.93 14.10 -13.98
C ALA A 395 -9.17 14.98 -14.21
N ASN A 396 -10.37 14.38 -14.16
CA ASN A 396 -11.63 15.09 -14.40
C ASN A 396 -12.04 16.01 -13.23
N LEU A 397 -11.65 15.68 -12.00
CA LEU A 397 -12.12 16.35 -10.78
C LEU A 397 -11.01 17.09 -10.02
N GLY A 398 -9.75 16.88 -10.40
CA GLY A 398 -8.59 17.48 -9.77
C GLY A 398 -7.44 17.74 -10.74
N LEU A 399 -6.20 17.64 -10.26
CA LEU A 399 -5.00 17.85 -11.05
C LEU A 399 -4.14 16.57 -11.06
N LEU A 400 -4.37 15.69 -12.04
CA LEU A 400 -3.61 14.45 -12.19
C LEU A 400 -2.09 14.69 -12.20
N SER A 401 -1.61 15.81 -12.75
CA SER A 401 -0.18 16.13 -12.80
C SER A 401 0.49 16.26 -11.42
N ASN A 402 -0.28 16.45 -10.35
CA ASN A 402 0.20 16.52 -8.98
C ASN A 402 0.13 15.17 -8.23
N PHE A 403 -0.41 14.15 -8.87
CA PHE A 403 -0.58 12.82 -8.29
C PHE A 403 0.76 12.24 -7.83
N VAL A 404 0.79 11.65 -6.64
CA VAL A 404 2.01 11.07 -6.04
C VAL A 404 2.40 9.71 -6.62
N GLY A 405 1.55 9.15 -7.51
CA GLY A 405 1.85 7.92 -8.23
C GLY A 405 1.54 6.64 -7.45
N MET A 406 2.18 5.55 -7.86
CA MET A 406 1.97 4.18 -7.37
C MET A 406 2.76 3.92 -6.09
N LEU A 407 2.18 3.09 -5.24
CA LEU A 407 2.80 2.34 -4.15
C LEU A 407 2.64 0.84 -4.42
N THR A 408 3.34 -0.04 -3.71
CA THR A 408 3.16 -1.48 -3.94
C THR A 408 2.09 -2.11 -3.06
N ASP A 409 1.92 -1.66 -1.84
CA ASP A 409 1.12 -2.35 -0.80
C ASP A 409 1.42 -3.86 -0.77
N SER A 410 2.68 -4.22 -0.93
CA SER A 410 3.10 -5.60 -1.20
C SER A 410 4.02 -6.14 -0.12
N ARG A 411 3.89 -7.45 0.12
CA ARG A 411 4.87 -8.27 0.85
C ARG A 411 5.92 -8.89 -0.08
N SER A 412 5.77 -8.70 -1.38
CA SER A 412 6.69 -9.23 -2.39
C SER A 412 7.80 -8.24 -2.71
N LEU A 413 9.01 -8.75 -2.88
CA LEU A 413 10.19 -7.99 -3.31
C LEU A 413 10.18 -7.64 -4.81
N SER A 414 9.06 -7.87 -5.50
CA SER A 414 8.87 -7.53 -6.90
C SER A 414 8.28 -6.14 -7.05
N TYR A 415 8.94 -5.33 -7.86
CA TYR A 415 8.51 -3.96 -8.18
C TYR A 415 7.92 -3.82 -9.58
N THR A 416 7.51 -4.90 -10.21
CA THR A 416 6.88 -4.88 -11.55
C THR A 416 5.56 -4.11 -11.58
N ARG A 417 4.89 -3.93 -10.43
CA ARG A 417 3.70 -3.07 -10.32
C ARG A 417 3.99 -1.63 -10.69
N HIS A 418 5.14 -1.07 -10.36
CA HIS A 418 5.54 0.28 -10.77
C HIS A 418 5.73 0.37 -12.29
N GLU A 419 6.34 -0.64 -12.91
CA GLU A 419 6.44 -0.71 -14.37
C GLU A 419 5.06 -0.80 -15.02
N TYR A 420 4.19 -1.68 -14.52
CA TYR A 420 2.81 -1.86 -15.00
C TYR A 420 2.01 -0.55 -14.91
N PHE A 421 2.08 0.13 -13.77
CA PHE A 421 1.45 1.43 -13.57
C PHE A 421 1.97 2.49 -14.55
N ARG A 422 3.29 2.61 -14.73
CA ARG A 422 3.90 3.59 -15.64
C ARG A 422 3.50 3.37 -17.08
N ARG A 423 3.36 2.11 -17.50
CA ARG A 423 2.84 1.78 -18.83
C ARG A 423 1.39 2.23 -18.99
N ILE A 424 0.53 2.00 -18.01
CA ILE A 424 -0.87 2.44 -18.01
C ILE A 424 -0.98 3.97 -18.01
N LEU A 425 -0.18 4.64 -17.19
CA LEU A 425 -0.10 6.11 -17.17
C LEU A 425 0.26 6.67 -18.55
N CYS A 426 1.33 6.15 -19.16
CA CYS A 426 1.80 6.62 -20.46
C CYS A 426 0.80 6.30 -21.58
N GLU A 427 0.11 5.15 -21.50
CA GLU A 427 -0.98 4.81 -22.41
C GLU A 427 -2.14 5.80 -22.32
N LEU A 428 -2.57 6.12 -21.10
CA LEU A 428 -3.66 7.06 -20.85
C LEU A 428 -3.33 8.46 -21.40
N LEU A 429 -2.15 8.99 -21.04
CA LEU A 429 -1.70 10.30 -21.51
C LEU A 429 -1.47 10.31 -23.04
N GLY A 430 -0.88 9.25 -23.58
CA GLY A 430 -0.65 9.10 -25.00
C GLY A 430 -1.94 9.11 -25.81
N ASN A 431 -2.98 8.43 -25.33
CA ASN A 431 -4.29 8.44 -25.95
C ASN A 431 -4.94 9.83 -25.95
N TRP A 432 -4.86 10.59 -24.85
CA TRP A 432 -5.37 11.97 -24.81
C TRP A 432 -4.65 12.88 -25.83
N VAL A 433 -3.35 12.71 -26.01
CA VAL A 433 -2.59 13.48 -27.03
C VAL A 433 -3.00 13.07 -28.44
N GLU A 434 -3.06 11.79 -28.74
CA GLU A 434 -3.42 11.29 -30.09
C GLU A 434 -4.87 11.62 -30.47
N ASN A 435 -5.77 11.72 -29.48
CA ASN A 435 -7.14 12.15 -29.67
C ASN A 435 -7.31 13.68 -29.77
N GLY A 436 -6.23 14.46 -29.59
CA GLY A 436 -6.29 15.92 -29.60
C GLY A 436 -6.88 16.55 -28.34
N GLU A 437 -7.02 15.78 -27.26
CA GLU A 437 -7.53 16.25 -25.96
C GLU A 437 -6.45 17.01 -25.16
N TYR A 438 -5.18 16.76 -25.46
CA TYR A 438 -4.02 17.46 -24.90
C TYR A 438 -2.98 17.74 -26.01
N PRO A 439 -2.28 18.89 -25.99
CA PRO A 439 -1.29 19.20 -27.02
C PRO A 439 -0.07 18.26 -26.94
N SER A 440 0.58 18.02 -28.08
CA SER A 440 1.83 17.26 -28.17
C SER A 440 3.05 18.04 -27.65
N ASP A 441 2.90 18.73 -26.51
CA ASP A 441 3.98 19.44 -25.81
C ASP A 441 4.78 18.44 -24.97
N TYR A 442 5.80 17.86 -25.57
CA TYR A 442 6.63 16.86 -24.88
C TYR A 442 7.40 17.40 -23.68
N LYS A 443 7.65 18.72 -23.59
CA LYS A 443 8.27 19.31 -22.39
C LYS A 443 7.32 19.29 -21.20
N ALA A 444 6.06 19.61 -21.43
CA ALA A 444 5.01 19.52 -20.40
C ALA A 444 4.73 18.05 -20.03
N LEU A 445 4.62 17.17 -21.02
CA LEU A 445 4.38 15.74 -20.83
C LEU A 445 5.52 15.06 -20.06
N GLU A 446 6.79 15.35 -20.36
CA GLU A 446 7.94 14.87 -19.60
C GLU A 446 7.83 15.25 -18.11
N LYS A 447 7.52 16.54 -17.82
CA LYS A 447 7.35 17.02 -16.46
C LYS A 447 6.24 16.26 -15.72
N ILE A 448 5.11 16.00 -16.39
CA ILE A 448 3.96 15.27 -15.82
C ILE A 448 4.35 13.82 -15.55
N VAL A 449 4.89 13.13 -16.56
CA VAL A 449 5.27 11.69 -16.43
C VAL A 449 6.33 11.47 -15.36
N LYS A 450 7.41 12.26 -15.35
CA LYS A 450 8.45 12.19 -14.32
C LYS A 450 7.92 12.61 -12.95
N GLY A 451 7.00 13.58 -12.94
CA GLY A 451 6.29 14.01 -11.73
C GLY A 451 5.57 12.84 -11.07
N ILE A 452 4.65 12.23 -11.77
CA ILE A 452 3.81 11.13 -11.27
C ILE A 452 4.65 9.86 -10.99
N SER A 453 5.68 9.61 -11.82
CA SER A 453 6.50 8.41 -11.68
C SER A 453 7.48 8.45 -10.50
N TYR A 454 7.81 9.67 -9.98
CA TYR A 454 8.85 9.82 -8.95
C TYR A 454 8.82 11.17 -8.21
N ASN A 455 8.95 12.31 -8.93
CA ASN A 455 9.27 13.60 -8.32
C ASN A 455 8.17 14.12 -7.38
N ASN A 456 6.90 13.82 -7.67
CA ASN A 456 5.78 14.26 -6.84
C ASN A 456 5.80 13.56 -5.48
N ALA A 457 6.11 12.26 -5.42
CA ALA A 457 6.27 11.55 -4.15
C ALA A 457 7.43 12.15 -3.33
N VAL A 458 8.60 12.34 -3.93
CA VAL A 458 9.75 12.97 -3.25
C VAL A 458 9.37 14.32 -2.64
N ARG A 459 8.72 15.19 -3.43
CA ARG A 459 8.30 16.51 -2.96
C ARG A 459 7.22 16.43 -1.87
N TYR A 460 6.20 15.63 -2.08
CA TYR A 460 5.01 15.58 -1.22
C TYR A 460 5.33 15.04 0.18
N PHE A 461 6.12 13.97 0.24
CA PHE A 461 6.55 13.38 1.50
C PHE A 461 7.75 14.12 2.12
N GLY A 462 8.47 14.92 1.35
CA GLY A 462 9.69 15.58 1.80
C GLY A 462 10.87 14.62 1.91
N PHE A 463 10.89 13.54 1.13
CA PHE A 463 11.96 12.56 1.19
C PHE A 463 13.30 13.13 0.74
N ASN A 464 14.32 12.91 1.56
CA ASN A 464 15.70 13.24 1.20
C ASN A 464 16.33 12.03 0.49
N VAL A 465 16.19 11.96 -0.82
CA VAL A 465 16.80 10.95 -1.69
C VAL A 465 17.79 11.61 -2.63
N LYS A 466 18.96 10.97 -2.76
CA LYS A 466 20.04 11.43 -3.67
C LYS A 466 19.93 10.76 -5.02
#